data_8af4ddfba5ef84cc47e68de5edc802b7
#
_entry.id   8af4ddfba5ef84cc47e68de5edc802b7
#
_cell.length_a   1.000
_cell.length_b   1.000
_cell.length_c   1.000
_cell.angle_alpha   90.00
_cell.angle_beta   90.00
_cell.angle_gamma   90.00
#
_symmetry.space_group_name_H-M   'P 1'
#
loop_
_entity.id
_entity.type
_entity.pdbx_description
1 polymer ?
#
loop_
_entity_poly.entity_id
_entity_poly.type
_entity_poly.pdbx_seq_one_letter_code
_entity_poly.pdbx_strand_id
1 'polypeptide(L)'
;MRALSPFPNAVAFSGHSHCAISDERTVWQGAFTSIGAGCIHEGSGGFGYANVTASWHASYRKKLMTSLADPHPWGGDAKGGGCELVEVFDDHLVVHRRSVAFGRPVGPAFVVPLPARKGGPLDFARRAAAPVAPQFAPDATVTATFCPKGHALEGVSFRGKPCIYVSFPRAKTVGGSRVFDYTVEVADAQEHVPPVVRKIVAPGFAYPEACADLPGECLFTPEELPVGKPVRLTVTPRDCFGRAGRPLVASTTIAT
;
A
#
# COMPACT_ATOMS: atom_id res chain seq x y z
N MET A 1 9.71 -18.52 -16.88
CA MET A 1 10.16 -19.09 -15.59
C MET A 1 10.79 -20.47 -15.72
N ARG A 2 10.29 -21.39 -16.56
CA ARG A 2 10.90 -22.73 -16.71
C ARG A 2 12.36 -22.73 -17.15
N ALA A 3 12.77 -21.78 -18.01
CA ALA A 3 14.13 -21.72 -18.54
C ALA A 3 15.22 -21.42 -17.47
N LEU A 4 14.89 -20.67 -16.42
CA LEU A 4 15.85 -20.31 -15.35
C LEU A 4 15.82 -21.30 -14.17
N SER A 5 14.79 -22.14 -14.05
CA SER A 5 14.66 -23.08 -12.94
C SER A 5 15.83 -24.01 -12.70
N PRO A 6 16.59 -24.48 -13.74
CA PRO A 6 17.76 -25.30 -13.55
C PRO A 6 18.98 -24.53 -13.00
N PHE A 7 18.92 -23.20 -12.93
CA PHE A 7 20.07 -22.35 -12.61
C PHE A 7 19.80 -21.57 -11.30
N PRO A 8 20.06 -22.15 -10.13
CA PRO A 8 19.74 -21.50 -8.85
C PRO A 8 20.60 -20.26 -8.57
N ASN A 9 21.70 -20.07 -9.27
CA ASN A 9 22.50 -18.84 -9.22
C ASN A 9 22.00 -17.75 -10.19
N ALA A 10 21.00 -18.06 -11.02
CA ALA A 10 20.46 -17.08 -11.95
C ALA A 10 19.73 -15.96 -11.18
N VAL A 11 19.98 -14.72 -11.60
CA VAL A 11 19.29 -13.52 -11.12
C VAL A 11 18.61 -12.85 -12.32
N ALA A 12 17.31 -12.74 -12.27
CA ALA A 12 16.50 -12.08 -13.29
C ALA A 12 16.11 -10.67 -12.80
N PHE A 13 16.51 -9.65 -13.54
CA PHE A 13 16.04 -8.28 -13.35
C PHE A 13 14.86 -8.02 -14.29
N SER A 14 13.79 -7.46 -13.75
CA SER A 14 12.60 -7.10 -14.53
C SER A 14 12.22 -5.64 -14.33
N GLY A 15 11.95 -4.95 -15.44
CA GLY A 15 11.35 -3.61 -15.47
C GLY A 15 9.88 -3.66 -15.90
N HIS A 16 9.38 -2.52 -16.36
CA HIS A 16 8.04 -2.33 -16.96
C HIS A 16 6.83 -2.47 -16.00
N SER A 17 6.96 -3.20 -14.90
CA SER A 17 5.86 -3.37 -13.95
C SER A 17 5.54 -2.09 -13.17
N HIS A 18 6.49 -1.16 -13.08
CA HIS A 18 6.41 0.08 -12.29
C HIS A 18 5.99 -0.16 -10.82
N CYS A 19 6.29 -1.34 -10.29
CA CYS A 19 6.07 -1.63 -8.87
C CYS A 19 7.02 -0.78 -8.02
N ALA A 20 6.52 -0.30 -6.89
CA ALA A 20 7.35 0.45 -5.96
C ALA A 20 8.51 -0.42 -5.46
N ILE A 21 9.71 0.13 -5.43
CA ILE A 21 10.87 -0.54 -4.80
C ILE A 21 10.68 -0.76 -3.29
N SER A 22 9.73 -0.05 -2.68
CA SER A 22 9.27 -0.29 -1.31
C SER A 22 8.46 -1.57 -1.15
N ASP A 23 7.92 -2.10 -2.24
CA ASP A 23 7.21 -3.37 -2.23
C ASP A 23 8.21 -4.52 -2.11
N GLU A 24 8.22 -5.16 -0.96
CA GLU A 24 9.18 -6.22 -0.67
C GLU A 24 8.97 -7.48 -1.51
N ARG A 25 7.84 -7.60 -2.22
CA ARG A 25 7.57 -8.69 -3.17
C ARG A 25 8.37 -8.54 -4.46
N THR A 26 8.92 -7.35 -4.74
CA THR A 26 9.77 -7.12 -5.93
C THR A 26 11.07 -7.92 -5.89
N VAL A 27 11.55 -8.30 -4.70
CA VAL A 27 12.71 -9.18 -4.52
C VAL A 27 12.25 -10.50 -3.91
N TRP A 28 12.37 -11.59 -4.65
CA TRP A 28 11.98 -12.91 -4.17
C TRP A 28 12.89 -14.02 -4.71
N GLN A 29 12.89 -15.14 -4.01
CA GLN A 29 13.59 -16.37 -4.40
C GLN A 29 12.66 -17.57 -4.45
N GLY A 30 12.83 -18.39 -5.47
CA GLY A 30 12.27 -19.71 -5.65
C GLY A 30 13.33 -20.64 -6.19
N ALA A 31 13.16 -21.15 -7.42
CA ALA A 31 14.19 -21.90 -8.12
C ALA A 31 15.36 -21.00 -8.62
N PHE A 32 15.15 -19.70 -8.68
CA PHE A 32 16.12 -18.66 -9.02
C PHE A 32 15.74 -17.37 -8.28
N THR A 33 16.54 -16.32 -8.40
CA THR A 33 16.25 -15.00 -7.83
C THR A 33 15.56 -14.10 -8.86
N SER A 34 14.55 -13.36 -8.46
CA SER A 34 13.94 -12.30 -9.27
C SER A 34 13.94 -10.97 -8.51
N ILE A 35 14.34 -9.92 -9.21
CA ILE A 35 14.43 -8.54 -8.72
C ILE A 35 13.66 -7.63 -9.67
N GLY A 36 12.66 -6.92 -9.16
CA GLY A 36 11.90 -5.93 -9.91
C GLY A 36 12.48 -4.55 -9.72
N ALA A 37 13.04 -3.97 -10.78
CA ALA A 37 13.86 -2.76 -10.73
C ALA A 37 13.09 -1.45 -10.47
N GLY A 38 11.77 -1.50 -10.32
CA GLY A 38 10.96 -0.31 -10.06
C GLY A 38 10.85 0.66 -11.25
N CYS A 39 10.68 1.94 -10.98
CA CYS A 39 10.62 3.02 -11.96
C CYS A 39 11.34 4.26 -11.43
N ILE A 40 12.15 4.88 -12.27
CA ILE A 40 12.94 6.07 -11.88
C ILE A 40 12.10 7.36 -11.97
N HIS A 41 11.20 7.45 -12.94
CA HIS A 41 10.52 8.69 -13.31
C HIS A 41 9.16 8.86 -12.64
N GLU A 42 8.40 7.80 -12.53
CA GLU A 42 7.04 7.89 -12.01
C GLU A 42 6.99 7.42 -10.56
N GLY A 43 6.20 8.13 -9.76
CA GLY A 43 5.75 7.59 -8.50
C GLY A 43 5.18 6.20 -8.75
N SER A 44 5.80 5.23 -8.15
CA SER A 44 5.52 3.82 -8.31
C SER A 44 4.07 3.53 -7.99
N GLY A 45 3.25 3.28 -8.93
CA GLY A 45 1.88 2.94 -8.65
C GLY A 45 1.00 2.75 -9.87
N GLY A 46 1.43 3.20 -11.03
CA GLY A 46 0.60 3.17 -12.22
C GLY A 46 0.22 1.75 -12.62
N PHE A 47 1.08 1.08 -13.32
CA PHE A 47 0.75 -0.20 -13.97
C PHE A 47 0.91 -1.43 -13.08
N GLY A 48 1.94 -1.49 -12.23
CA GLY A 48 2.25 -2.68 -11.45
C GLY A 48 1.14 -3.11 -10.51
N TYR A 49 0.52 -2.15 -9.83
CA TYR A 49 -0.56 -2.43 -8.89
C TYR A 49 -1.92 -2.60 -9.57
N ALA A 50 -2.13 -2.04 -10.75
CA ALA A 50 -3.34 -2.29 -11.54
C ALA A 50 -3.49 -3.78 -11.89
N ASN A 51 -2.39 -4.48 -12.13
CA ASN A 51 -2.39 -5.89 -12.48
C ASN A 51 -2.39 -6.83 -11.26
N VAL A 52 -1.71 -6.44 -10.18
CA VAL A 52 -1.59 -7.28 -8.97
C VAL A 52 -2.81 -7.14 -8.06
N THR A 53 -3.47 -6.00 -8.12
CA THR A 53 -4.63 -5.66 -7.29
C THR A 53 -5.88 -5.38 -8.13
N ALA A 54 -5.95 -5.94 -9.34
CA ALA A 54 -6.98 -5.65 -10.34
C ALA A 54 -8.42 -5.74 -9.81
N SER A 55 -8.69 -6.62 -8.86
CA SER A 55 -10.04 -6.78 -8.30
C SER A 55 -10.50 -5.56 -7.50
N TRP A 56 -9.63 -4.90 -6.76
CA TRP A 56 -10.04 -3.73 -5.99
C TRP A 56 -9.73 -2.41 -6.69
N HIS A 57 -8.68 -2.32 -7.50
CA HIS A 57 -8.48 -1.18 -8.39
C HIS A 57 -9.61 -1.06 -9.41
N ALA A 58 -10.10 -2.16 -9.96
CA ALA A 58 -11.24 -2.13 -10.87
C ALA A 58 -12.51 -1.60 -10.19
N SER A 59 -12.80 -2.01 -8.95
CA SER A 59 -13.95 -1.51 -8.20
C SER A 59 -13.74 -0.08 -7.69
N TYR A 60 -12.54 0.30 -7.30
CA TYR A 60 -12.16 1.65 -6.92
C TYR A 60 -12.19 2.58 -8.14
N ARG A 61 -11.57 2.19 -9.27
CA ARG A 61 -11.67 2.89 -10.55
C ARG A 61 -13.11 3.05 -11.02
N LYS A 62 -13.90 1.99 -11.01
CA LYS A 62 -15.25 2.03 -11.56
C LYS A 62 -16.19 2.96 -10.78
N LYS A 63 -16.02 3.13 -9.47
CA LYS A 63 -16.84 4.02 -8.63
C LYS A 63 -16.30 5.45 -8.50
N LEU A 64 -14.99 5.63 -8.52
CA LEU A 64 -14.36 6.95 -8.30
C LEU A 64 -13.94 7.63 -9.59
N MET A 65 -13.53 6.89 -10.62
CA MET A 65 -13.06 7.46 -11.88
C MET A 65 -14.15 7.92 -12.84
N THR A 66 -15.41 7.63 -12.57
CA THR A 66 -16.51 8.30 -13.32
C THR A 66 -16.63 9.79 -13.00
N SER A 67 -15.87 10.29 -12.03
CA SER A 67 -15.87 11.70 -11.60
C SER A 67 -14.49 12.35 -11.53
N LEU A 68 -13.39 11.68 -11.93
CA LEU A 68 -12.03 12.18 -11.75
C LEU A 68 -11.33 12.40 -13.09
N ALA A 69 -10.80 13.61 -13.26
CA ALA A 69 -10.03 14.00 -14.43
C ALA A 69 -8.58 13.48 -14.43
N ASP A 70 -8.10 12.90 -13.32
CA ASP A 70 -6.73 12.40 -13.19
C ASP A 70 -6.68 10.96 -12.63
N PRO A 71 -6.02 10.04 -13.34
CA PRO A 71 -6.01 8.60 -13.00
C PRO A 71 -5.01 8.17 -11.94
N HIS A 72 -4.26 9.04 -11.29
CA HIS A 72 -3.23 8.66 -10.33
C HIS A 72 -3.70 8.69 -8.87
N PRO A 73 -4.27 7.59 -8.34
CA PRO A 73 -4.64 7.51 -6.91
C PRO A 73 -3.41 7.47 -5.97
N TRP A 74 -2.22 7.67 -6.48
CA TRP A 74 -0.93 7.50 -5.80
C TRP A 74 -0.14 8.77 -5.65
N GLY A 75 -0.78 9.91 -5.84
CA GLY A 75 -0.07 11.15 -5.93
C GLY A 75 0.87 11.11 -7.13
N GLY A 76 0.40 11.59 -8.25
CA GLY A 76 1.16 11.65 -9.50
C GLY A 76 2.38 12.56 -9.46
N ASP A 77 2.85 12.84 -8.28
CA ASP A 77 4.12 13.49 -8.09
C ASP A 77 5.24 12.49 -8.39
N ALA A 78 6.09 12.84 -9.32
CA ALA A 78 7.39 12.22 -9.61
C ALA A 78 8.30 11.97 -8.39
N LYS A 79 7.83 12.29 -7.19
CA LYS A 79 8.52 12.15 -5.92
C LYS A 79 8.68 10.70 -5.43
N GLY A 80 8.01 9.75 -6.06
CA GLY A 80 8.07 8.33 -5.67
C GLY A 80 9.05 7.48 -6.49
N GLY A 81 9.74 8.05 -7.46
CA GLY A 81 10.69 7.31 -8.29
C GLY A 81 11.82 6.67 -7.46
N GLY A 82 12.19 5.45 -7.83
CA GLY A 82 13.21 4.70 -7.12
C GLY A 82 14.16 3.95 -8.03
N CYS A 83 15.36 3.68 -7.54
CA CYS A 83 16.36 2.84 -8.16
C CYS A 83 16.90 1.81 -7.18
N GLU A 84 17.52 0.79 -7.73
CA GLU A 84 18.23 -0.24 -6.98
C GLU A 84 19.72 -0.20 -7.34
N LEU A 85 20.54 -0.23 -6.30
CA LEU A 85 21.98 -0.46 -6.43
C LEU A 85 22.23 -1.88 -5.95
N VAL A 86 22.84 -2.70 -6.80
CA VAL A 86 23.11 -4.10 -6.53
C VAL A 86 24.61 -4.32 -6.43
N GLU A 87 25.04 -4.80 -5.27
CA GLU A 87 26.39 -5.30 -5.05
C GLU A 87 26.39 -6.81 -5.20
N VAL A 88 27.37 -7.34 -5.93
CA VAL A 88 27.47 -8.77 -6.24
C VAL A 88 28.70 -9.36 -5.54
N PHE A 89 28.46 -10.39 -4.74
CA PHE A 89 29.48 -11.18 -4.04
C PHE A 89 29.42 -12.64 -4.51
N ASP A 90 30.37 -13.45 -4.12
CA ASP A 90 30.48 -14.84 -4.57
C ASP A 90 29.28 -15.70 -4.10
N ASP A 91 28.72 -15.41 -2.91
CA ASP A 91 27.68 -16.20 -2.25
C ASP A 91 26.38 -15.44 -1.99
N HIS A 92 26.32 -14.15 -2.31
CA HIS A 92 25.13 -13.34 -2.11
C HIS A 92 25.14 -12.06 -2.97
N LEU A 93 23.95 -11.40 -3.02
CA LEU A 93 23.80 -10.04 -3.50
C LEU A 93 23.33 -9.16 -2.36
N VAL A 94 23.66 -7.87 -2.42
CA VAL A 94 23.04 -6.85 -1.57
C VAL A 94 22.30 -5.87 -2.47
N VAL A 95 20.98 -5.76 -2.26
CA VAL A 95 20.10 -4.89 -3.05
C VAL A 95 19.70 -3.70 -2.21
N HIS A 96 20.28 -2.53 -2.49
CA HIS A 96 19.95 -1.26 -1.86
C HIS A 96 18.86 -0.57 -2.66
N ARG A 97 17.77 -0.24 -2.00
CA ARG A 97 16.63 0.47 -2.60
C ARG A 97 16.71 1.94 -2.24
N ARG A 98 16.70 2.83 -3.21
CA ARG A 98 16.85 4.27 -2.98
C ARG A 98 15.78 5.06 -3.73
N SER A 99 15.17 6.01 -3.03
CA SER A 99 14.34 7.03 -3.67
C SER A 99 15.20 8.02 -4.41
N VAL A 100 14.93 8.23 -5.68
CA VAL A 100 15.63 9.22 -6.50
C VAL A 100 15.27 10.63 -6.05
N ALA A 101 14.00 10.89 -5.79
CA ALA A 101 13.52 12.22 -5.42
C ALA A 101 14.03 12.69 -4.05
N PHE A 102 14.16 11.77 -3.09
CA PHE A 102 14.59 12.12 -1.73
C PHE A 102 16.07 11.81 -1.45
N GLY A 103 16.77 11.14 -2.36
CA GLY A 103 18.16 10.71 -2.18
C GLY A 103 18.37 9.78 -0.97
N ARG A 104 17.33 9.10 -0.49
CA ARG A 104 17.32 8.33 0.77
C ARG A 104 16.99 6.86 0.53
N PRO A 105 17.46 5.96 1.42
CA PRO A 105 17.04 4.55 1.39
C PRO A 105 15.52 4.40 1.55
N VAL A 106 14.97 3.43 0.83
CA VAL A 106 13.56 3.00 0.94
C VAL A 106 13.53 1.66 1.68
N GLY A 107 13.68 1.71 2.98
CA GLY A 107 13.79 0.53 3.84
C GLY A 107 15.20 -0.08 3.86
N PRO A 108 15.39 -1.19 4.58
CA PRO A 108 16.67 -1.88 4.66
C PRO A 108 17.04 -2.53 3.32
N ALA A 109 18.34 -2.73 3.10
CA ALA A 109 18.80 -3.51 1.97
C ALA A 109 18.38 -4.98 2.08
N PHE A 110 18.15 -5.63 0.95
CA PHE A 110 18.01 -7.08 0.92
C PHE A 110 19.37 -7.75 0.79
N VAL A 111 19.65 -8.67 1.69
CA VAL A 111 20.72 -9.65 1.51
C VAL A 111 20.11 -10.88 0.83
N VAL A 112 20.54 -11.16 -0.38
CA VAL A 112 19.99 -12.19 -1.27
C VAL A 112 21.00 -13.33 -1.37
N PRO A 113 20.88 -14.41 -0.60
CA PRO A 113 21.85 -15.50 -0.64
C PRO A 113 21.80 -16.24 -1.98
N LEU A 114 22.95 -16.69 -2.45
CA LEU A 114 23.11 -17.54 -3.63
C LEU A 114 23.76 -18.87 -3.23
N PRO A 115 23.36 -19.97 -3.83
CA PRO A 115 22.27 -20.15 -4.79
C PRO A 115 20.88 -19.93 -4.18
N ALA A 116 19.90 -19.56 -5.00
CA ALA A 116 18.51 -19.47 -4.58
C ALA A 116 17.99 -20.81 -4.05
N ARG A 117 17.22 -20.77 -2.97
CA ARG A 117 16.66 -21.97 -2.32
C ARG A 117 15.18 -21.77 -2.03
N LYS A 118 14.37 -22.75 -2.40
CA LYS A 118 12.98 -22.81 -1.97
C LYS A 118 12.92 -22.86 -0.43
N GLY A 119 12.03 -22.08 0.18
CA GLY A 119 11.96 -21.91 1.62
C GLY A 119 13.09 -21.08 2.25
N GLY A 120 13.95 -20.45 1.42
CA GLY A 120 14.97 -19.51 1.88
C GLY A 120 14.38 -18.21 2.45
N PRO A 121 15.21 -17.28 2.94
CA PRO A 121 14.75 -16.07 3.61
C PRO A 121 13.87 -15.15 2.72
N LEU A 122 14.04 -15.22 1.42
CA LEU A 122 13.27 -14.44 0.44
C LEU A 122 12.19 -15.27 -0.29
N ASP A 123 11.90 -16.47 0.19
CA ASP A 123 10.77 -17.26 -0.29
C ASP A 123 9.46 -16.56 0.09
N PHE A 124 8.54 -16.44 -0.87
CA PHE A 124 7.29 -15.71 -0.68
C PHE A 124 6.43 -16.30 0.44
N ALA A 125 6.25 -17.62 0.47
CA ALA A 125 5.42 -18.27 1.46
C ALA A 125 5.99 -18.12 2.88
N ARG A 126 7.31 -18.24 3.03
CA ARG A 126 8.00 -17.99 4.29
C ARG A 126 7.80 -16.57 4.80
N ARG A 127 7.93 -15.58 3.92
CA ARG A 127 7.75 -14.15 4.28
C ARG A 127 6.29 -13.86 4.61
N ALA A 128 5.34 -14.44 3.88
CA ALA A 128 3.91 -14.31 4.16
C ALA A 128 3.51 -14.93 5.51
N ALA A 129 4.19 -15.97 5.95
CA ALA A 129 3.95 -16.64 7.22
C ALA A 129 4.63 -15.96 8.44
N ALA A 130 5.45 -14.91 8.22
CA ALA A 130 6.12 -14.23 9.33
C ALA A 130 5.11 -13.56 10.28
N PRO A 131 5.34 -13.57 11.61
CA PRO A 131 4.31 -13.22 12.60
C PRO A 131 4.06 -11.71 12.75
N VAL A 132 4.91 -10.87 12.18
CA VAL A 132 4.84 -9.41 12.37
C VAL A 132 3.89 -8.79 11.35
N ALA A 133 2.80 -8.20 11.83
CA ALA A 133 1.83 -7.45 11.03
C ALA A 133 1.87 -5.96 11.40
N PRO A 134 1.37 -5.05 10.53
CA PRO A 134 1.28 -3.63 10.85
C PRO A 134 0.40 -3.37 12.06
N GLN A 135 0.78 -2.39 12.89
CA GLN A 135 0.05 -2.01 14.09
C GLN A 135 -0.19 -0.50 14.13
N PHE A 136 -1.36 -0.09 14.56
CA PHE A 136 -1.58 1.29 14.98
C PHE A 136 -0.96 1.56 16.35
N ALA A 137 -0.64 2.81 16.62
CA ALA A 137 -0.27 3.24 17.96
C ALA A 137 -1.47 3.02 18.93
N PRO A 138 -1.22 2.76 20.22
CA PRO A 138 -2.29 2.47 21.18
C PRO A 138 -3.33 3.60 21.34
N ASP A 139 -2.91 4.84 21.12
CA ASP A 139 -3.71 6.08 21.18
C ASP A 139 -4.28 6.50 19.82
N ALA A 140 -4.07 5.70 18.78
CA ALA A 140 -4.58 6.00 17.46
C ALA A 140 -6.10 6.06 17.43
N THR A 141 -6.65 7.02 16.71
CA THR A 141 -8.07 7.19 16.49
C THR A 141 -8.40 7.35 15.01
N VAL A 142 -9.59 6.93 14.60
CA VAL A 142 -10.16 7.21 13.29
C VAL A 142 -11.31 8.20 13.45
N THR A 143 -11.37 9.17 12.54
CA THR A 143 -12.41 10.22 12.54
C THR A 143 -13.19 10.21 11.24
N ALA A 144 -14.46 10.64 11.31
CA ALA A 144 -15.28 10.89 10.14
C ALA A 144 -15.96 12.27 10.30
N THR A 145 -15.85 13.09 9.27
CA THR A 145 -16.37 14.48 9.27
C THR A 145 -17.20 14.71 8.02
N PHE A 146 -18.39 15.30 8.19
CA PHE A 146 -19.20 15.75 7.07
C PHE A 146 -18.66 17.06 6.52
N CYS A 147 -18.43 17.12 5.21
CA CYS A 147 -17.92 18.27 4.49
C CYS A 147 -18.97 18.78 3.51
N PRO A 148 -19.82 19.76 3.88
CA PRO A 148 -20.95 20.22 3.04
C PRO A 148 -20.50 20.91 1.74
N LYS A 149 -19.31 21.53 1.74
CA LYS A 149 -18.71 22.17 0.57
C LYS A 149 -17.76 21.24 -0.21
N GLY A 150 -17.74 19.97 0.19
CA GLY A 150 -16.83 18.97 -0.35
C GLY A 150 -15.43 19.04 0.24
N HIS A 151 -14.63 18.06 -0.13
CA HIS A 151 -13.23 17.92 0.24
C HIS A 151 -12.45 17.41 -0.96
N ALA A 152 -11.16 17.69 -1.04
CA ALA A 152 -10.29 17.18 -2.06
C ALA A 152 -9.11 16.47 -1.41
N LEU A 153 -8.90 15.23 -1.79
CA LEU A 153 -7.67 14.49 -1.56
C LEU A 153 -6.88 14.45 -2.87
N GLU A 154 -5.60 14.11 -2.78
CA GLU A 154 -4.80 13.89 -3.97
C GLU A 154 -5.44 12.80 -4.85
N GLY A 155 -5.71 13.12 -6.12
CA GLY A 155 -6.38 12.22 -7.06
C GLY A 155 -7.88 12.00 -6.85
N VAL A 156 -8.51 12.57 -5.82
CA VAL A 156 -9.96 12.46 -5.56
C VAL A 156 -10.52 13.83 -5.14
N SER A 157 -11.47 14.36 -5.88
CA SER A 157 -12.05 15.65 -5.55
C SER A 157 -13.58 15.63 -5.54
N PHE A 158 -14.15 16.00 -4.39
CA PHE A 158 -15.57 16.28 -4.23
C PHE A 158 -15.84 17.79 -4.08
N ARG A 159 -14.98 18.66 -4.63
CA ARG A 159 -15.15 20.10 -4.52
C ARG A 159 -16.53 20.52 -4.97
N GLY A 160 -17.24 21.28 -4.13
CA GLY A 160 -18.60 21.73 -4.38
C GLY A 160 -19.69 20.67 -4.24
N LYS A 161 -19.35 19.44 -3.84
CA LYS A 161 -20.32 18.37 -3.56
C LYS A 161 -20.14 17.89 -2.13
N PRO A 162 -21.22 17.70 -1.35
CA PRO A 162 -21.11 17.17 -0.01
C PRO A 162 -20.40 15.82 -0.01
N CYS A 163 -19.54 15.61 1.01
CA CYS A 163 -18.88 14.32 1.20
C CYS A 163 -18.60 14.06 2.68
N ILE A 164 -18.23 12.84 2.99
CA ILE A 164 -17.76 12.42 4.31
C ILE A 164 -16.29 12.11 4.18
N TYR A 165 -15.46 12.83 4.93
CA TYR A 165 -14.03 12.67 5.00
C TYR A 165 -13.67 11.79 6.19
N VAL A 166 -12.99 10.68 5.93
CA VAL A 166 -12.47 9.76 6.95
C VAL A 166 -10.96 9.87 6.97
N SER A 167 -10.39 10.07 8.17
CA SER A 167 -8.95 10.17 8.39
C SER A 167 -8.52 9.35 9.59
N PHE A 168 -7.31 8.79 9.52
CA PHE A 168 -6.70 7.99 10.57
C PHE A 168 -5.18 8.04 10.48
N PRO A 169 -4.45 7.86 11.59
CA PRO A 169 -3.00 7.88 11.60
C PRO A 169 -2.42 6.67 10.86
N ARG A 170 -1.18 6.79 10.43
CA ARG A 170 -0.44 5.70 9.81
C ARG A 170 -0.19 4.56 10.80
N ALA A 171 -0.44 3.32 10.38
CA ALA A 171 0.07 2.15 11.07
C ALA A 171 1.56 1.95 10.76
N LYS A 172 2.30 1.31 11.66
CA LYS A 172 3.74 1.05 11.54
C LYS A 172 4.03 -0.44 11.76
N THR A 173 5.15 -0.91 11.24
CA THR A 173 5.70 -2.23 11.55
C THR A 173 7.07 -2.08 12.18
N VAL A 174 7.34 -2.88 13.20
CA VAL A 174 8.67 -2.96 13.81
C VAL A 174 9.32 -4.26 13.34
N GLY A 175 10.38 -4.13 12.55
CA GLY A 175 11.10 -5.29 11.99
C GLY A 175 10.31 -6.15 11.01
N GLY A 176 9.18 -5.63 10.49
CA GLY A 176 8.32 -6.31 9.52
C GLY A 176 8.19 -5.56 8.21
N SER A 177 7.35 -6.10 7.33
CA SER A 177 7.04 -5.47 6.05
C SER A 177 6.23 -4.20 6.24
N ARG A 178 6.44 -3.24 5.36
CA ARG A 178 5.72 -1.96 5.37
C ARG A 178 4.23 -2.15 5.18
N VAL A 179 3.44 -1.21 5.71
CA VAL A 179 2.02 -1.13 5.41
C VAL A 179 1.84 -0.92 3.91
N PHE A 180 1.09 -1.81 3.29
CA PHE A 180 0.78 -1.75 1.87
C PHE A 180 -0.54 -1.05 1.61
N ASP A 181 -1.60 -1.47 2.30
CA ASP A 181 -2.93 -0.90 2.18
C ASP A 181 -3.71 -0.91 3.49
N TYR A 182 -4.84 -0.21 3.46
CA TYR A 182 -5.84 -0.23 4.51
C TYR A 182 -7.19 -0.66 3.92
N THR A 183 -7.92 -1.48 4.66
CA THR A 183 -9.34 -1.69 4.44
C THR A 183 -10.09 -0.79 5.42
N VAL A 184 -10.85 0.16 4.90
CA VAL A 184 -11.74 1.05 5.67
C VAL A 184 -13.16 0.55 5.50
N GLU A 185 -13.77 0.16 6.59
CA GLU A 185 -15.14 -0.33 6.66
C GLU A 185 -15.97 0.61 7.51
N VAL A 186 -17.10 1.02 6.97
CA VAL A 186 -18.09 1.83 7.68
C VAL A 186 -19.41 1.06 7.72
N ALA A 187 -19.83 0.71 8.92
CA ALA A 187 -21.09 -0.01 9.18
C ALA A 187 -22.05 0.88 9.94
N ASP A 188 -23.36 0.71 9.70
CA ASP A 188 -24.38 1.17 10.64
C ASP A 188 -24.13 0.50 12.00
N ALA A 189 -24.15 1.27 13.08
CA ALA A 189 -23.94 0.73 14.43
C ALA A 189 -24.97 -0.34 14.83
N GLN A 190 -26.10 -0.38 14.17
CA GLN A 190 -27.16 -1.37 14.35
C GLN A 190 -27.09 -2.56 13.39
N GLU A 191 -26.11 -2.57 12.49
CA GLU A 191 -25.83 -3.66 11.53
C GLU A 191 -27.02 -4.04 10.60
N HIS A 192 -27.95 -3.13 10.37
CA HIS A 192 -29.11 -3.37 9.51
C HIS A 192 -28.77 -3.32 8.00
N VAL A 193 -27.64 -2.74 7.65
CA VAL A 193 -27.21 -2.56 6.26
C VAL A 193 -25.77 -3.10 6.11
N PRO A 194 -25.47 -3.77 5.00
CA PRO A 194 -24.09 -4.23 4.74
C PRO A 194 -23.10 -3.06 4.82
N PRO A 195 -21.89 -3.28 5.38
CA PRO A 195 -20.89 -2.24 5.50
C PRO A 195 -20.43 -1.72 4.15
N VAL A 196 -20.14 -0.44 4.09
CA VAL A 196 -19.43 0.15 2.95
C VAL A 196 -17.95 -0.03 3.17
N VAL A 197 -17.27 -0.67 2.20
CA VAL A 197 -15.86 -1.00 2.28
C VAL A 197 -15.07 -0.22 1.23
N ARG A 198 -13.97 0.41 1.67
CA ARG A 198 -12.94 1.02 0.81
C ARG A 198 -11.61 0.35 1.07
N LYS A 199 -10.85 0.15 0.01
CA LYS A 199 -9.43 -0.21 0.12
C LYS A 199 -8.62 0.95 -0.43
N ILE A 200 -7.68 1.42 0.37
CA ILE A 200 -6.76 2.48 -0.01
C ILE A 200 -5.34 1.98 0.19
N VAL A 201 -4.45 2.33 -0.70
CA VAL A 201 -3.04 2.04 -0.48
C VAL A 201 -2.49 2.99 0.57
N ALA A 202 -1.53 2.52 1.33
CA ALA A 202 -0.94 3.33 2.39
C ALA A 202 -0.28 4.57 1.79
N PRO A 203 -0.72 5.78 2.15
CA PRO A 203 -0.05 7.01 1.75
C PRO A 203 1.43 6.95 2.08
N GLY A 204 2.28 7.41 1.17
CA GLY A 204 3.72 7.35 1.35
C GLY A 204 4.32 5.94 1.29
N PHE A 205 3.59 4.91 0.85
CA PHE A 205 4.13 3.55 0.69
C PHE A 205 5.40 3.53 -0.17
N ALA A 206 5.42 4.31 -1.26
CA ALA A 206 6.56 4.42 -2.15
C ALA A 206 7.71 5.31 -1.60
N TYR A 207 7.50 6.01 -0.50
CA TYR A 207 8.43 6.98 0.04
C TYR A 207 9.43 6.35 1.01
N PRO A 208 10.60 6.98 1.23
CA PRO A 208 11.47 6.62 2.35
C PRO A 208 10.70 6.68 3.68
N GLU A 209 11.02 5.79 4.62
CA GLU A 209 10.33 5.71 5.91
C GLU A 209 10.29 7.06 6.65
N ALA A 210 11.40 7.80 6.61
CA ALA A 210 11.51 9.11 7.23
C ALA A 210 10.65 10.22 6.57
N CYS A 211 10.08 9.95 5.40
CA CYS A 211 9.27 10.90 4.62
C CYS A 211 7.83 10.42 4.43
N ALA A 212 7.47 9.28 5.02
CA ALA A 212 6.21 8.58 4.75
C ALA A 212 5.19 8.70 5.90
N ASP A 213 5.34 9.67 6.79
CA ASP A 213 4.41 9.88 7.91
C ASP A 213 3.17 10.67 7.47
N LEU A 214 2.39 10.03 6.59
CA LEU A 214 1.16 10.58 6.03
C LEU A 214 -0.05 9.83 6.61
N PRO A 215 -1.15 10.54 6.96
CA PRO A 215 -2.38 9.90 7.41
C PRO A 215 -3.00 9.06 6.31
N GLY A 216 -3.78 8.05 6.69
CA GLY A 216 -4.71 7.40 5.78
C GLY A 216 -5.98 8.22 5.65
N GLU A 217 -6.45 8.42 4.42
CA GLU A 217 -7.58 9.28 4.13
C GLU A 217 -8.46 8.67 3.05
N CYS A 218 -9.76 8.80 3.18
CA CYS A 218 -10.71 8.44 2.12
C CYS A 218 -11.98 9.27 2.18
N LEU A 219 -12.69 9.32 1.06
CA LEU A 219 -13.94 10.06 0.90
C LEU A 219 -15.09 9.11 0.59
N PHE A 220 -16.24 9.42 1.15
CA PHE A 220 -17.51 8.75 0.88
C PHE A 220 -18.54 9.80 0.47
N THR A 221 -19.55 9.38 -0.27
CA THR A 221 -20.72 10.24 -0.52
C THR A 221 -21.73 10.12 0.63
N PRO A 222 -22.59 11.12 0.84
CA PRO A 222 -23.64 11.04 1.87
C PRO A 222 -24.66 9.92 1.62
N GLU A 223 -24.80 9.49 0.37
CA GLU A 223 -25.68 8.37 -0.01
C GLU A 223 -25.08 7.01 0.38
N GLU A 224 -23.75 6.94 0.52
CA GLU A 224 -23.06 5.71 0.93
C GLU A 224 -23.06 5.52 2.44
N LEU A 225 -23.10 6.61 3.21
CA LEU A 225 -23.02 6.56 4.68
C LEU A 225 -24.21 7.27 5.34
N PRO A 226 -24.75 6.70 6.42
CA PRO A 226 -25.90 7.28 7.12
C PRO A 226 -25.48 8.52 7.93
N VAL A 227 -25.62 9.71 7.35
CA VAL A 227 -25.40 10.99 8.04
C VAL A 227 -26.46 11.17 9.13
N GLY A 228 -26.05 11.67 10.30
CA GLY A 228 -26.93 11.87 11.45
C GLY A 228 -27.24 10.60 12.27
N LYS A 229 -26.66 9.46 11.87
CA LYS A 229 -26.84 8.20 12.60
C LYS A 229 -25.49 7.69 13.15
N PRO A 230 -25.51 6.88 14.22
CA PRO A 230 -24.31 6.23 14.71
C PRO A 230 -23.72 5.26 13.68
N VAL A 231 -22.42 5.36 13.43
CA VAL A 231 -21.66 4.46 12.58
C VAL A 231 -20.48 3.87 13.34
N ARG A 232 -20.10 2.66 12.97
CA ARG A 232 -18.85 2.02 13.38
C ARG A 232 -17.86 2.10 12.24
N LEU A 233 -16.71 2.70 12.52
CA LEU A 233 -15.57 2.77 11.62
C LEU A 233 -14.57 1.68 12.01
N THR A 234 -14.11 0.89 11.04
CA THR A 234 -13.08 -0.12 11.24
C THR A 234 -12.01 0.05 10.18
N VAL A 235 -10.78 0.27 10.59
CA VAL A 235 -9.63 0.42 9.69
C VAL A 235 -8.64 -0.69 9.96
N THR A 236 -8.42 -1.56 8.98
CA THR A 236 -7.51 -2.70 9.08
C THR A 236 -6.28 -2.46 8.20
N PRO A 237 -5.08 -2.31 8.78
CA PRO A 237 -3.84 -2.19 8.03
C PRO A 237 -3.39 -3.55 7.53
N ARG A 238 -2.81 -3.62 6.33
CA ARG A 238 -2.20 -4.83 5.79
C ARG A 238 -0.84 -4.53 5.17
N ASP A 239 0.06 -5.48 5.23
CA ASP A 239 1.31 -5.40 4.51
C ASP A 239 1.21 -5.96 3.08
N CYS A 240 2.31 -5.89 2.31
CA CYS A 240 2.34 -6.39 0.95
C CYS A 240 2.18 -7.92 0.83
N PHE A 241 2.35 -8.67 1.91
CA PHE A 241 2.09 -10.12 1.96
C PHE A 241 0.67 -10.46 2.38
N GLY A 242 -0.18 -9.45 2.63
CA GLY A 242 -1.59 -9.62 3.01
C GLY A 242 -1.81 -9.86 4.51
N ARG A 243 -0.77 -9.76 5.35
CA ARG A 243 -0.92 -9.89 6.80
C ARG A 243 -1.64 -8.69 7.36
N ALA A 244 -2.79 -8.95 7.98
CA ALA A 244 -3.60 -7.91 8.60
C ALA A 244 -3.15 -7.65 10.03
N GLY A 245 -3.02 -6.38 10.38
CA GLY A 245 -2.82 -5.95 11.76
C GLY A 245 -4.12 -5.85 12.54
N ARG A 246 -3.99 -5.54 13.83
CA ARG A 246 -5.16 -5.28 14.67
C ARG A 246 -5.91 -4.06 14.11
N PRO A 247 -7.23 -4.15 13.89
CA PRO A 247 -8.02 -3.03 13.40
C PRO A 247 -8.09 -1.89 14.42
N LEU A 248 -8.12 -0.66 13.91
CA LEU A 248 -8.52 0.53 14.62
C LEU A 248 -10.04 0.66 14.51
N VAL A 249 -10.73 0.76 15.64
CA VAL A 249 -12.19 0.81 15.67
C VAL A 249 -12.65 2.04 16.42
N ALA A 250 -13.61 2.77 15.86
CA ALA A 250 -14.30 3.86 16.53
C ALA A 250 -15.81 3.83 16.23
N SER A 251 -16.60 4.28 17.17
CA SER A 251 -18.02 4.56 16.97
C SER A 251 -18.24 6.06 17.04
N THR A 252 -18.95 6.62 16.08
CA THR A 252 -19.22 8.06 15.99
C THR A 252 -20.57 8.32 15.32
N THR A 253 -21.09 9.52 15.52
CA THR A 253 -22.20 10.03 14.72
C THR A 253 -21.65 11.09 13.77
N ILE A 254 -21.88 10.91 12.47
CA ILE A 254 -21.45 11.88 11.46
C ILE A 254 -22.46 13.02 11.51
N ALA A 255 -22.10 14.10 12.19
CA ALA A 255 -22.94 15.30 12.29
C ALA A 255 -23.04 16.03 10.95
N THR A 256 -24.20 16.61 10.64
CA THR A 256 -24.45 17.49 9.49
C THR A 256 -23.94 18.89 9.72
#